data_85aff0047f928e373bb18ed7e3cf4a52
#
_entry.id   85aff0047f928e373bb18ed7e3cf4a52
#
_cell.length_a   1.000
_cell.length_b   1.000
_cell.length_c   1.000
_cell.angle_alpha   90.00
_cell.angle_beta   90.00
_cell.angle_gamma   90.00
#
_symmetry.space_group_name_H-M   'P 1'
#
loop_
_entity.id
_entity.type
_entity.pdbx_description
1 polymer ?
#
loop_
_entity_poly.entity_id
_entity_poly.type
_entity_poly.pdbx_seq_one_letter_code
_entity_poly.pdbx_strand_id
1 'polypeptide(L)'
;MQAHVRPGKEVARPGRAASPLEEGTKEVSQEDSDARLLKHLTIKGGLCTMFKLLQKIGKAFMLPIAILPAAGLLLGIGGALSNPTTVATYPLLNNPSLQAIFQVMSSAGEIVFANLSLLLCVGLCIGLAKRDKGTAALAGVTGYLVMKATIGALVKLYMAEGSAIDTGVIGAIAVGACAVWLHNRYHNIQLPQVLGFFGGSRFVPIVTSFASIFLGGVFFLIWPPFQQWLVSTGDYISQAGPFGTFLYGFLMRLCGAVGLHHMIYPMFWYTELGGVAQVAGQTVAGAQKIFFAQLADPSHTGLFTEGTRFFAGRFSTMMFGLPAACLAMYHLVPKDRRKKYAGLFFGVALTSFITGITEPIEYMFLFVSPFLYVIHSFLDGVSFFIADILNISIGNTFSGGVIDFSLFGILQGNDKTNWLLQIPFGLIWAGLYYVVFRWFITKFNVPTPGRLEEDLDEDAKPVVDTKDSLKQDSVKIIEALGGPENIEEVDACITRLRVSVKDSGKVDKPTLKAIGAVDVLEVQGGIQAVYGAKAILYKNNINEILGVDD
;
A
#
# COMPACT_ATOMS: atom_id res chain seq x y z
N MET A 1 -44.32 -55.51 40.90
CA MET A 1 -44.27 -56.98 40.63
C MET A 1 -43.07 -57.16 39.70
N GLN A 2 -41.93 -57.50 40.26
CA GLN A 2 -41.40 -58.89 40.35
C GLN A 2 -41.42 -59.59 38.96
N ALA A 3 -40.39 -60.14 38.43
CA ALA A 3 -39.11 -60.67 38.94
C ALA A 3 -38.35 -61.22 37.74
N HIS A 4 -37.03 -61.19 37.74
CA HIS A 4 -36.13 -62.41 37.70
C HIS A 4 -36.21 -63.26 36.40
N VAL A 5 -35.16 -63.80 35.80
CA VAL A 5 -33.85 -64.34 36.20
C VAL A 5 -33.12 -64.88 34.95
N ARG A 6 -31.82 -64.90 34.96
CA ARG A 6 -30.72 -65.52 34.18
C ARG A 6 -30.90 -67.00 33.91
N PRO A 7 -29.89 -67.80 33.37
CA PRO A 7 -28.90 -67.68 32.29
C PRO A 7 -28.74 -69.03 31.51
N GLY A 8 -27.77 -69.18 30.61
CA GLY A 8 -27.30 -70.51 30.16
C GLY A 8 -26.54 -70.42 28.85
N LYS A 9 -25.26 -70.51 28.88
CA LYS A 9 -24.27 -71.55 28.58
C LYS A 9 -24.24 -72.10 27.15
N GLU A 10 -23.11 -71.77 26.50
CA GLU A 10 -22.08 -72.69 25.94
C GLU A 10 -22.50 -73.81 25.01
N VAL A 11 -21.91 -73.89 23.79
CA VAL A 11 -21.14 -75.02 23.29
C VAL A 11 -20.25 -74.58 22.08
N ALA A 12 -19.03 -75.09 22.07
CA ALA A 12 -17.93 -74.81 21.18
C ALA A 12 -17.76 -75.84 20.02
N ARG A 13 -16.91 -75.45 19.04
CA ARG A 13 -15.96 -76.16 18.16
C ARG A 13 -16.36 -76.40 16.70
N PRO A 14 -15.37 -76.67 15.78
CA PRO A 14 -14.06 -76.06 15.54
C PRO A 14 -13.73 -75.83 14.03
N GLY A 15 -12.75 -74.97 13.77
CA GLY A 15 -11.68 -75.20 12.82
C GLY A 15 -11.86 -74.96 11.32
N ARG A 16 -11.13 -73.99 10.82
CA ARG A 16 -10.22 -74.12 9.66
C ARG A 16 -9.26 -72.94 9.57
N ALA A 17 -7.99 -73.27 9.42
CA ALA A 17 -6.87 -72.38 9.24
C ALA A 17 -6.90 -71.66 7.89
N ALA A 18 -6.55 -70.38 7.86
CA ALA A 18 -6.03 -69.69 6.69
C ALA A 18 -4.94 -68.67 7.13
N SER A 19 -3.85 -68.71 6.40
CA SER A 19 -2.57 -68.04 6.59
C SER A 19 -2.62 -66.51 6.71
N PRO A 20 -1.62 -65.86 7.36
CA PRO A 20 -1.57 -64.42 7.56
C PRO A 20 -1.04 -63.72 6.31
N LEU A 21 -1.80 -62.77 5.79
CA LEU A 21 -1.29 -61.70 4.94
C LEU A 21 -0.80 -60.56 5.86
N GLU A 22 0.51 -60.33 5.84
CA GLU A 22 1.15 -59.18 6.47
C GLU A 22 0.68 -57.88 5.80
N GLU A 23 -0.27 -57.20 6.39
CA GLU A 23 -0.47 -55.77 6.16
C GLU A 23 0.36 -55.01 7.20
N GLY A 24 1.53 -54.52 6.75
CA GLY A 24 2.36 -53.60 7.50
C GLY A 24 1.70 -52.22 7.62
N THR A 25 0.87 -52.04 8.63
CA THR A 25 0.50 -50.72 9.12
C THR A 25 1.71 -50.14 9.80
N LYS A 26 2.41 -49.20 9.09
CA LYS A 26 3.37 -48.32 9.72
C LYS A 26 2.60 -47.46 10.74
N GLU A 27 2.74 -47.78 12.01
CA GLU A 27 2.46 -46.86 13.10
C GLU A 27 3.34 -45.65 12.91
N VAL A 28 2.75 -44.56 12.38
CA VAL A 28 3.36 -43.23 12.41
C VAL A 28 3.40 -42.85 13.88
N SER A 29 4.59 -42.83 14.47
CA SER A 29 4.77 -42.50 15.87
C SER A 29 4.16 -41.14 16.16
N GLN A 30 3.50 -41.02 17.28
CA GLN A 30 2.84 -39.78 17.76
C GLN A 30 3.85 -38.62 17.82
N GLU A 31 5.14 -38.90 18.06
CA GLU A 31 6.24 -37.93 18.00
C GLU A 31 6.44 -37.35 16.58
N ASP A 32 6.27 -38.09 15.51
CA ASP A 32 6.39 -37.58 14.13
C ASP A 32 5.19 -36.71 13.75
N SER A 33 4.02 -36.97 14.31
CA SER A 33 2.80 -36.17 14.16
C SER A 33 2.95 -34.84 14.91
N ASP A 34 3.44 -34.88 16.14
CA ASP A 34 3.66 -33.69 16.98
C ASP A 34 4.82 -32.82 16.44
N ALA A 35 5.88 -33.42 15.92
CA ALA A 35 6.97 -32.71 15.27
C ALA A 35 6.52 -32.01 13.98
N ARG A 36 5.63 -32.61 13.20
CA ARG A 36 5.01 -31.98 12.01
C ARG A 36 4.05 -30.85 12.41
N LEU A 37 3.27 -31.04 13.47
CA LEU A 37 2.37 -30.02 14.00
C LEU A 37 3.13 -28.80 14.53
N LEU A 38 4.21 -29.02 15.30
CA LEU A 38 5.11 -27.99 15.80
C LEU A 38 5.82 -27.25 14.66
N LYS A 39 6.29 -27.96 13.63
CA LYS A 39 6.88 -27.36 12.43
C LYS A 39 5.86 -26.51 11.65
N HIS A 40 4.61 -26.99 11.54
CA HIS A 40 3.52 -26.22 10.91
C HIS A 40 3.12 -24.99 11.71
N LEU A 41 3.12 -25.06 13.05
CA LEU A 41 2.84 -23.91 13.94
C LEU A 41 3.97 -22.90 13.92
N THR A 42 5.23 -23.34 13.88
CA THR A 42 6.41 -22.46 13.80
C THR A 42 6.50 -21.75 12.45
N ILE A 43 6.19 -22.44 11.34
CA ILE A 43 6.15 -21.85 10.00
C ILE A 43 5.00 -20.84 9.91
N LYS A 44 3.80 -21.18 10.42
CA LYS A 44 2.66 -20.24 10.45
C LYS A 44 2.96 -19.01 11.34
N GLY A 45 3.62 -19.20 12.49
CA GLY A 45 4.02 -18.12 13.37
C GLY A 45 5.06 -17.19 12.71
N GLY A 46 6.06 -17.75 12.03
CA GLY A 46 7.08 -16.97 11.31
C GLY A 46 6.49 -16.20 10.12
N LEU A 47 5.61 -16.82 9.34
CA LEU A 47 4.94 -16.18 8.21
C LEU A 47 4.03 -15.02 8.67
N CYS A 48 3.32 -15.22 9.79
CA CYS A 48 2.46 -14.19 10.37
C CYS A 48 3.26 -13.00 10.91
N THR A 49 4.42 -13.24 11.53
CA THR A 49 5.31 -12.18 12.03
C THR A 49 5.92 -11.37 10.89
N MET A 50 6.36 -12.06 9.82
CA MET A 50 6.88 -11.41 8.61
C MET A 50 5.80 -10.56 7.94
N PHE A 51 4.57 -11.06 7.85
CA PHE A 51 3.44 -10.34 7.28
C PHE A 51 3.09 -9.07 8.08
N LYS A 52 3.09 -9.14 9.43
CA LYS A 52 2.91 -7.98 10.30
C LYS A 52 4.01 -6.93 10.11
N LEU A 53 5.28 -7.37 9.96
CA LEU A 53 6.40 -6.46 9.70
C LEU A 53 6.23 -5.75 8.36
N LEU A 54 5.89 -6.49 7.29
CA LEU A 54 5.63 -5.92 5.96
C LEU A 54 4.47 -4.92 5.98
N GLN A 55 3.40 -5.21 6.71
CA GLN A 55 2.30 -4.25 6.90
C GLN A 55 2.76 -2.97 7.63
N LYS A 56 3.60 -3.08 8.66
CA LYS A 56 4.15 -1.91 9.37
C LYS A 56 5.04 -1.05 8.45
N ILE A 57 5.88 -1.68 7.63
CA ILE A 57 6.72 -0.99 6.64
C ILE A 57 5.85 -0.28 5.59
N GLY A 58 4.88 -0.98 5.01
CA GLY A 58 3.96 -0.39 4.03
C GLY A 58 3.22 0.82 4.59
N LYS A 59 2.82 0.75 5.87
CA LYS A 59 2.18 1.85 6.56
C LYS A 59 3.13 3.03 6.83
N ALA A 60 4.37 2.77 7.21
CA ALA A 60 5.36 3.81 7.42
C ALA A 60 5.60 4.65 6.14
N PHE A 61 5.44 4.03 4.96
CA PHE A 61 5.55 4.74 3.68
C PHE A 61 4.33 5.59 3.32
N MET A 62 3.18 5.40 3.96
CA MET A 62 2.00 6.21 3.64
C MET A 62 2.20 7.70 3.94
N LEU A 63 2.96 8.04 4.99
CA LEU A 63 3.19 9.44 5.35
C LEU A 63 3.97 10.21 4.27
N PRO A 64 5.16 9.77 3.82
CA PRO A 64 5.86 10.42 2.70
C PRO A 64 5.09 10.35 1.38
N ILE A 65 4.36 9.27 1.13
CA ILE A 65 3.57 9.11 -0.10
C ILE A 65 2.39 10.09 -0.14
N ALA A 66 1.80 10.43 1.00
CA ALA A 66 0.69 11.39 1.06
C ALA A 66 1.07 12.80 0.55
N ILE A 67 2.35 13.15 0.49
CA ILE A 67 2.84 14.42 -0.05
C ILE A 67 2.90 14.39 -1.59
N LEU A 68 3.06 13.20 -2.19
CA LEU A 68 3.28 13.06 -3.63
C LEU A 68 2.15 13.62 -4.51
N PRO A 69 0.86 13.52 -4.16
CA PRO A 69 -0.20 14.13 -4.96
C PRO A 69 -0.03 15.65 -5.09
N ALA A 70 0.28 16.33 -3.99
CA ALA A 70 0.51 17.78 -4.01
C ALA A 70 1.75 18.14 -4.82
N ALA A 71 2.86 17.43 -4.59
CA ALA A 71 4.10 17.61 -5.36
C ALA A 71 3.89 17.30 -6.84
N GLY A 72 3.14 16.23 -7.15
CA GLY A 72 2.80 15.86 -8.50
C GLY A 72 1.91 16.86 -9.22
N LEU A 73 0.92 17.45 -8.54
CA LEU A 73 0.11 18.53 -9.09
C LEU A 73 0.98 19.77 -9.40
N LEU A 74 1.88 20.16 -8.49
CA LEU A 74 2.81 21.26 -8.72
C LEU A 74 3.72 20.99 -9.91
N LEU A 75 4.36 19.82 -9.97
CA LEU A 75 5.22 19.43 -11.07
C LEU A 75 4.44 19.31 -12.38
N GLY A 76 3.28 18.66 -12.36
CA GLY A 76 2.46 18.40 -13.54
C GLY A 76 1.86 19.68 -14.14
N ILE A 77 1.22 20.52 -13.32
CA ILE A 77 0.66 21.80 -13.78
C ILE A 77 1.80 22.73 -14.20
N GLY A 78 2.82 22.86 -13.35
CA GLY A 78 3.98 23.71 -13.63
C GLY A 78 4.69 23.28 -14.91
N GLY A 79 5.07 22.00 -15.04
CA GLY A 79 5.77 21.46 -16.19
C GLY A 79 4.94 21.50 -17.47
N ALA A 80 3.65 21.12 -17.42
CA ALA A 80 2.77 21.14 -18.58
C ALA A 80 2.53 22.55 -19.14
N LEU A 81 2.32 23.53 -18.25
CA LEU A 81 2.00 24.91 -18.65
C LEU A 81 3.25 25.77 -18.90
N SER A 82 4.44 25.35 -18.46
CA SER A 82 5.72 25.96 -18.83
C SER A 82 6.41 25.28 -20.01
N ASN A 83 5.89 24.16 -20.50
CA ASN A 83 6.48 23.46 -21.64
C ASN A 83 6.45 24.35 -22.89
N PRO A 84 7.58 24.54 -23.59
CA PRO A 84 7.66 25.38 -24.79
C PRO A 84 6.66 25.01 -25.88
N THR A 85 6.36 23.73 -26.08
CA THR A 85 5.34 23.28 -27.05
C THR A 85 3.93 23.73 -26.63
N THR A 86 3.61 23.65 -25.34
CA THR A 86 2.32 24.11 -24.80
C THR A 86 2.20 25.63 -24.94
N VAL A 87 3.27 26.37 -24.62
CA VAL A 87 3.29 27.84 -24.75
C VAL A 87 3.16 28.27 -26.22
N ALA A 88 3.79 27.56 -27.14
CA ALA A 88 3.65 27.83 -28.59
C ALA A 88 2.22 27.57 -29.09
N THR A 89 1.55 26.52 -28.56
CA THR A 89 0.17 26.19 -28.93
C THR A 89 -0.84 27.16 -28.33
N TYR A 90 -0.57 27.67 -27.12
CA TYR A 90 -1.46 28.56 -26.36
C TYR A 90 -0.76 29.89 -26.07
N PRO A 91 -0.77 30.88 -26.98
CA PRO A 91 -0.03 32.15 -26.81
C PRO A 91 -0.40 32.93 -25.54
N LEU A 92 -1.59 32.69 -24.98
CA LEU A 92 -2.02 33.30 -23.71
C LEU A 92 -1.10 32.91 -22.53
N LEU A 93 -0.45 31.76 -22.62
CA LEU A 93 0.52 31.28 -21.62
C LEU A 93 1.89 31.96 -21.76
N ASN A 94 2.16 32.63 -22.88
CA ASN A 94 3.43 33.32 -23.14
C ASN A 94 3.51 34.68 -22.39
N ASN A 95 3.18 34.66 -21.11
CA ASN A 95 3.31 35.79 -20.22
C ASN A 95 4.48 35.52 -19.26
N PRO A 96 5.51 36.39 -19.18
CA PRO A 96 6.70 36.15 -18.35
C PRO A 96 6.38 35.90 -16.88
N SER A 97 5.40 36.59 -16.31
CA SER A 97 5.00 36.41 -14.91
C SER A 97 4.31 35.07 -14.68
N LEU A 98 3.44 34.61 -15.60
CA LEU A 98 2.82 33.33 -15.53
C LEU A 98 3.84 32.21 -15.68
N GLN A 99 4.78 32.35 -16.64
CA GLN A 99 5.85 31.36 -16.85
C GLN A 99 6.76 31.25 -15.62
N ALA A 100 7.09 32.36 -14.96
CA ALA A 100 7.85 32.31 -13.71
C ALA A 100 7.12 31.53 -12.62
N ILE A 101 5.80 31.70 -12.47
CA ILE A 101 4.98 30.95 -11.51
C ILE A 101 5.00 29.45 -11.85
N PHE A 102 4.77 29.09 -13.11
CA PHE A 102 4.73 27.69 -13.52
C PHE A 102 6.09 27.00 -13.38
N GLN A 103 7.19 27.68 -13.69
CA GLN A 103 8.55 27.17 -13.46
C GLN A 103 8.83 26.94 -11.97
N VAL A 104 8.43 27.89 -11.08
CA VAL A 104 8.56 27.71 -9.64
C VAL A 104 7.73 26.52 -9.16
N MET A 105 6.49 26.37 -9.63
CA MET A 105 5.65 25.22 -9.32
C MET A 105 6.31 23.90 -9.75
N SER A 106 6.83 23.85 -10.99
CA SER A 106 7.52 22.67 -11.51
C SER A 106 8.71 22.29 -10.63
N SER A 107 9.60 23.26 -10.34
CA SER A 107 10.78 23.01 -9.51
C SER A 107 10.43 22.61 -8.08
N ALA A 108 9.38 23.21 -7.49
CA ALA A 108 8.89 22.84 -6.17
C ALA A 108 8.31 21.44 -6.10
N GLY A 109 7.67 20.97 -7.19
CA GLY A 109 7.22 19.59 -7.29
C GLY A 109 8.38 18.61 -7.50
N GLU A 110 9.31 18.95 -8.42
CA GLU A 110 10.45 18.10 -8.79
C GLU A 110 11.34 17.76 -7.59
N ILE A 111 11.64 18.71 -6.70
CA ILE A 111 12.53 18.51 -5.55
C ILE A 111 12.00 17.42 -4.60
N VAL A 112 10.67 17.26 -4.50
CA VAL A 112 10.05 16.21 -3.67
C VAL A 112 10.35 14.82 -4.27
N PHE A 113 10.21 14.67 -5.59
CA PHE A 113 10.51 13.41 -6.28
C PHE A 113 12.02 13.10 -6.28
N ALA A 114 12.87 14.11 -6.47
CA ALA A 114 14.32 13.96 -6.41
C ALA A 114 14.81 13.48 -5.03
N ASN A 115 14.09 13.84 -3.96
CA ASN A 115 14.41 13.43 -2.59
C ASN A 115 13.49 12.33 -2.04
N LEU A 116 12.75 11.63 -2.89
CA LEU A 116 11.79 10.61 -2.45
C LEU A 116 12.42 9.54 -1.57
N SER A 117 13.60 9.04 -1.92
CA SER A 117 14.32 8.04 -1.14
C SER A 117 14.61 8.52 0.29
N LEU A 118 15.02 9.78 0.43
CA LEU A 118 15.24 10.41 1.74
C LEU A 118 13.92 10.50 2.52
N LEU A 119 12.84 10.95 1.88
CA LEU A 119 11.51 11.04 2.51
C LEU A 119 10.99 9.68 2.96
N LEU A 120 11.23 8.63 2.17
CA LEU A 120 10.87 7.26 2.54
C LEU A 120 11.69 6.76 3.74
N CYS A 121 12.99 7.07 3.81
CA CYS A 121 13.83 6.77 4.97
C CYS A 121 13.29 7.43 6.23
N VAL A 122 12.95 8.71 6.16
CA VAL A 122 12.35 9.47 7.27
C VAL A 122 11.01 8.87 7.69
N GLY A 123 10.14 8.59 6.71
CA GLY A 123 8.84 7.96 6.98
C GLY A 123 8.96 6.61 7.66
N LEU A 124 9.94 5.80 7.25
CA LEU A 124 10.23 4.52 7.88
C LEU A 124 10.66 4.70 9.35
N CYS A 125 11.54 5.67 9.61
CA CYS A 125 12.00 5.98 10.95
C CYS A 125 10.85 6.44 11.85
N ILE A 126 10.00 7.36 11.39
CA ILE A 126 8.83 7.84 12.13
C ILE A 126 7.83 6.70 12.38
N GLY A 127 7.57 5.88 11.36
CA GLY A 127 6.55 4.83 11.41
C GLY A 127 6.93 3.62 12.27
N LEU A 128 8.23 3.31 12.42
CA LEU A 128 8.70 2.13 13.12
C LEU A 128 9.39 2.42 14.47
N ALA A 129 9.74 3.69 14.75
CA ALA A 129 10.26 4.07 16.06
C ALA A 129 9.17 3.95 17.13
N LYS A 130 9.52 3.34 18.26
CA LYS A 130 8.57 3.11 19.39
C LYS A 130 8.33 4.38 20.21
N ARG A 131 9.35 5.23 20.34
CA ARG A 131 9.33 6.50 21.10
C ARG A 131 10.28 7.49 20.44
N ASP A 132 10.13 8.78 20.78
CA ASP A 132 11.02 9.85 20.28
C ASP A 132 11.27 9.77 18.75
N LYS A 133 10.18 9.78 18.01
CA LYS A 133 10.16 9.67 16.54
C LYS A 133 10.97 10.77 15.86
N GLY A 134 11.06 11.96 16.49
CA GLY A 134 11.85 13.07 15.98
C GLY A 134 13.35 12.73 15.90
N THR A 135 13.92 12.18 16.97
CA THR A 135 15.33 11.73 16.96
C THR A 135 15.57 10.57 16.00
N ALA A 136 14.60 9.63 15.90
CA ALA A 136 14.67 8.54 14.92
C ALA A 136 14.71 9.08 13.48
N ALA A 137 13.86 10.06 13.18
CA ALA A 137 13.83 10.73 11.87
C ALA A 137 15.16 11.43 11.56
N LEU A 138 15.72 12.19 12.54
CA LEU A 138 17.02 12.85 12.39
C LEU A 138 18.15 11.82 12.15
N ALA A 139 18.13 10.69 12.85
CA ALA A 139 19.09 9.61 12.63
C ALA A 139 18.95 9.00 11.23
N GLY A 140 17.73 8.85 10.72
CA GLY A 140 17.48 8.41 9.36
C GLY A 140 18.02 9.37 8.31
N VAL A 141 17.77 10.69 8.47
CA VAL A 141 18.28 11.74 7.57
C VAL A 141 19.81 11.71 7.53
N THR A 142 20.43 11.83 8.70
CA THR A 142 21.90 11.86 8.80
C THR A 142 22.54 10.58 8.26
N GLY A 143 21.98 9.42 8.62
CA GLY A 143 22.46 8.13 8.14
C GLY A 143 22.38 8.00 6.62
N TYR A 144 21.25 8.38 6.01
CA TYR A 144 21.07 8.32 4.56
C TYR A 144 22.06 9.22 3.81
N LEU A 145 22.23 10.45 4.28
CA LEU A 145 23.18 11.40 3.68
C LEU A 145 24.61 10.91 3.81
N VAL A 146 25.01 10.36 4.98
CA VAL A 146 26.33 9.79 5.21
C VAL A 146 26.57 8.59 4.31
N MET A 147 25.62 7.66 4.19
CA MET A 147 25.74 6.51 3.28
C MET A 147 25.94 6.95 1.83
N LYS A 148 25.11 7.90 1.36
CA LYS A 148 25.20 8.43 -0.02
C LYS A 148 26.55 9.11 -0.28
N ALA A 149 27.04 9.90 0.68
CA ALA A 149 28.36 10.55 0.60
C ALA A 149 29.48 9.52 0.58
N THR A 150 29.40 8.46 1.39
CA THR A 150 30.38 7.36 1.43
C THR A 150 30.44 6.63 0.09
N ILE A 151 29.28 6.24 -0.47
CA ILE A 151 29.23 5.60 -1.78
C ILE A 151 29.83 6.51 -2.85
N GLY A 152 29.46 7.79 -2.88
CA GLY A 152 29.99 8.76 -3.84
C GLY A 152 31.49 8.96 -3.75
N ALA A 153 32.06 8.94 -2.53
CA ALA A 153 33.50 9.01 -2.31
C ALA A 153 34.21 7.74 -2.83
N LEU A 154 33.66 6.55 -2.53
CA LEU A 154 34.24 5.28 -2.99
C LEU A 154 34.16 5.12 -4.52
N VAL A 155 33.04 5.55 -5.14
CA VAL A 155 32.92 5.56 -6.60
C VAL A 155 33.99 6.43 -7.24
N LYS A 156 34.23 7.65 -6.73
CA LYS A 156 35.28 8.54 -7.24
C LYS A 156 36.70 7.98 -7.07
N LEU A 157 36.95 7.18 -6.03
CA LEU A 157 38.25 6.63 -5.74
C LEU A 157 38.57 5.34 -6.53
N TYR A 158 37.55 4.52 -6.81
CA TYR A 158 37.78 3.14 -7.27
C TYR A 158 37.05 2.80 -8.58
N MET A 159 36.18 3.66 -9.12
CA MET A 159 35.47 3.39 -10.36
C MET A 159 35.86 4.39 -11.47
N ALA A 160 35.52 4.07 -12.72
CA ALA A 160 35.78 4.95 -13.85
C ALA A 160 34.98 6.26 -13.75
N GLU A 161 35.53 7.33 -14.34
CA GLU A 161 34.83 8.61 -14.46
C GLU A 161 33.44 8.42 -15.10
N GLY A 162 32.43 9.06 -14.52
CA GLY A 162 31.04 8.94 -14.98
C GLY A 162 30.26 7.76 -14.39
N SER A 163 30.90 6.87 -13.62
CA SER A 163 30.19 5.80 -12.92
C SER A 163 29.34 6.38 -11.79
N ALA A 164 28.15 5.82 -11.60
CA ALA A 164 27.24 6.18 -10.51
C ALA A 164 26.60 4.94 -9.90
N ILE A 165 26.50 4.94 -8.59
CA ILE A 165 25.73 3.94 -7.83
C ILE A 165 24.56 4.68 -7.19
N ASP A 166 23.36 4.36 -7.62
CA ASP A 166 22.13 4.85 -6.99
C ASP A 166 21.41 3.69 -6.31
N THR A 167 21.46 3.66 -5.00
CA THR A 167 20.77 2.64 -4.20
C THR A 167 19.28 2.93 -4.04
N GLY A 168 18.81 4.10 -4.46
CA GLY A 168 17.42 4.51 -4.49
C GLY A 168 16.67 4.22 -3.18
N VAL A 169 15.47 3.68 -3.35
CA VAL A 169 14.57 3.31 -2.24
C VAL A 169 15.15 2.18 -1.38
N ILE A 170 15.91 1.25 -1.97
CA ILE A 170 16.47 0.11 -1.22
C ILE A 170 17.52 0.58 -0.22
N GLY A 171 18.41 1.49 -0.62
CA GLY A 171 19.34 2.12 0.30
C GLY A 171 18.65 2.89 1.43
N ALA A 172 17.56 3.60 1.09
CA ALA A 172 16.73 4.31 2.06
C ALA A 172 16.09 3.37 3.09
N ILE A 173 15.56 2.22 2.65
CA ILE A 173 15.01 1.18 3.53
C ILE A 173 16.10 0.60 4.43
N ALA A 174 17.28 0.30 3.89
CA ALA A 174 18.37 -0.28 4.66
C ALA A 174 18.85 0.67 5.76
N VAL A 175 19.07 1.94 5.44
CA VAL A 175 19.43 2.96 6.44
C VAL A 175 18.32 3.20 7.44
N GLY A 176 17.08 3.35 6.98
CA GLY A 176 15.92 3.56 7.86
C GLY A 176 15.73 2.41 8.84
N ALA A 177 15.85 1.16 8.37
CA ALA A 177 15.77 -0.02 9.23
C ALA A 177 16.92 -0.06 10.25
N CYS A 178 18.15 0.27 9.83
CA CYS A 178 19.32 0.38 10.70
C CYS A 178 19.12 1.47 11.77
N ALA A 179 18.69 2.66 11.36
CA ALA A 179 18.41 3.78 12.26
C ALA A 179 17.35 3.44 13.29
N VAL A 180 16.24 2.83 12.87
CA VAL A 180 15.17 2.38 13.76
C VAL A 180 15.65 1.32 14.73
N TRP A 181 16.43 0.34 14.26
CA TRP A 181 16.97 -0.70 15.11
C TRP A 181 17.90 -0.12 16.19
N LEU A 182 18.83 0.77 15.80
CA LEU A 182 19.73 1.48 16.71
C LEU A 182 18.94 2.36 17.68
N HIS A 183 17.94 3.09 17.18
CA HIS A 183 17.08 3.97 17.98
C HIS A 183 16.32 3.19 19.04
N ASN A 184 15.59 2.16 18.65
CA ASN A 184 14.80 1.36 19.60
C ASN A 184 15.63 0.65 20.66
N ARG A 185 16.94 0.46 20.42
CA ARG A 185 17.86 -0.18 21.37
C ARG A 185 18.64 0.81 22.22
N TYR A 186 19.03 1.97 21.70
CA TYR A 186 20.01 2.85 22.33
C TYR A 186 19.50 4.25 22.67
N HIS A 187 18.24 4.60 22.43
CA HIS A 187 17.69 5.94 22.72
C HIS A 187 17.78 6.34 24.19
N ASN A 188 17.89 5.39 25.12
CA ASN A 188 18.04 5.62 26.56
C ASN A 188 19.42 5.20 27.10
N ILE A 189 20.45 5.10 26.23
CA ILE A 189 21.79 4.67 26.67
C ILE A 189 22.41 5.67 27.65
N GLN A 190 22.94 5.17 28.74
CA GLN A 190 23.75 5.94 29.68
C GLN A 190 25.21 5.72 29.36
N LEU A 191 25.91 6.80 29.04
CA LEU A 191 27.36 6.80 28.79
C LEU A 191 28.12 7.23 30.05
N PRO A 192 29.41 6.89 30.18
CA PRO A 192 30.26 7.40 31.24
C PRO A 192 30.20 8.93 31.33
N GLN A 193 30.37 9.49 32.53
CA GLN A 193 30.19 10.91 32.82
C GLN A 193 30.91 11.85 31.85
N VAL A 194 32.13 11.49 31.40
CA VAL A 194 32.92 12.25 30.41
C VAL A 194 32.22 12.33 29.05
N LEU A 195 31.43 11.33 28.68
CA LEU A 195 30.67 11.26 27.42
C LEU A 195 29.17 11.50 27.64
N GLY A 196 28.76 11.89 28.83
CA GLY A 196 27.36 12.03 29.22
C GLY A 196 26.55 12.96 28.30
N PHE A 197 27.20 13.99 27.73
CA PHE A 197 26.56 14.88 26.74
C PHE A 197 26.05 14.13 25.50
N PHE A 198 26.71 13.07 25.09
CA PHE A 198 26.37 12.27 23.90
C PHE A 198 25.43 11.09 24.24
N GLY A 199 25.01 10.94 25.50
CA GLY A 199 24.11 9.87 25.94
C GLY A 199 22.65 10.10 25.54
N GLY A 200 21.84 9.08 25.79
CA GLY A 200 20.39 9.10 25.46
C GLY A 200 20.13 9.21 23.97
N SER A 201 19.09 9.92 23.60
CA SER A 201 18.66 10.12 22.21
C SER A 201 19.74 10.70 21.31
N ARG A 202 20.65 11.52 21.83
CA ARG A 202 21.73 12.15 21.06
C ARG A 202 22.75 11.14 20.52
N PHE A 203 22.88 9.99 21.17
CA PHE A 203 23.78 8.92 20.73
C PHE A 203 23.33 8.27 19.42
N VAL A 204 22.01 8.24 19.17
CA VAL A 204 21.45 7.51 18.03
C VAL A 204 21.89 8.07 16.67
N PRO A 205 21.76 9.38 16.36
CA PRO A 205 22.27 9.92 15.10
C PRO A 205 23.77 9.68 14.89
N ILE A 206 24.55 9.74 15.98
CA ILE A 206 26.01 9.52 15.93
C ILE A 206 26.31 8.08 15.53
N VAL A 207 25.79 7.11 16.26
CA VAL A 207 26.05 5.69 15.97
C VAL A 207 25.46 5.27 14.62
N THR A 208 24.32 5.85 14.22
CA THR A 208 23.73 5.63 12.90
C THR A 208 24.64 6.14 11.79
N SER A 209 25.30 7.29 11.97
CA SER A 209 26.26 7.82 11.00
C SER A 209 27.43 6.86 10.79
N PHE A 210 28.03 6.34 11.86
CA PHE A 210 29.10 5.33 11.75
C PHE A 210 28.61 4.04 11.08
N ALA A 211 27.45 3.54 11.45
CA ALA A 211 26.84 2.37 10.82
C ALA A 211 26.57 2.62 9.33
N SER A 212 26.21 3.85 8.95
CA SER A 212 25.93 4.23 7.57
C SER A 212 27.18 4.34 6.70
N ILE A 213 28.36 4.68 7.27
CA ILE A 213 29.64 4.56 6.58
C ILE A 213 29.90 3.08 6.23
N PHE A 214 29.70 2.18 7.19
CA PHE A 214 29.85 0.75 6.93
C PHE A 214 28.83 0.24 5.89
N LEU A 215 27.55 0.63 5.99
CA LEU A 215 26.53 0.31 4.99
C LEU A 215 26.91 0.85 3.60
N GLY A 216 27.45 2.07 3.52
CA GLY A 216 27.93 2.65 2.26
C GLY A 216 29.03 1.80 1.61
N GLY A 217 29.99 1.30 2.41
CA GLY A 217 31.01 0.34 1.94
C GLY A 217 30.41 -0.98 1.45
N VAL A 218 29.45 -1.53 2.20
CA VAL A 218 28.75 -2.77 1.80
C VAL A 218 27.99 -2.55 0.50
N PHE A 219 27.21 -1.47 0.38
CA PHE A 219 26.49 -1.16 -0.86
C PHE A 219 27.43 -0.92 -2.04
N PHE A 220 28.55 -0.26 -1.84
CA PHE A 220 29.55 -0.10 -2.89
C PHE A 220 30.03 -1.43 -3.48
N LEU A 221 30.16 -2.48 -2.64
CA LEU A 221 30.63 -3.80 -3.08
C LEU A 221 29.51 -4.64 -3.72
N ILE A 222 28.31 -4.64 -3.12
CA ILE A 222 27.25 -5.57 -3.54
C ILE A 222 26.25 -4.95 -4.53
N TRP A 223 26.17 -3.61 -4.61
CA TRP A 223 25.15 -2.94 -5.40
C TRP A 223 25.38 -3.04 -6.91
N PRO A 224 26.59 -2.89 -7.46
CA PRO A 224 26.79 -2.93 -8.91
C PRO A 224 26.28 -4.23 -9.57
N PRO A 225 26.60 -5.44 -9.10
CA PRO A 225 26.00 -6.66 -9.66
C PRO A 225 24.49 -6.75 -9.41
N PHE A 226 23.99 -6.25 -8.29
CA PHE A 226 22.58 -6.20 -8.01
C PHE A 226 21.84 -5.19 -8.92
N GLN A 227 22.41 -4.02 -9.14
CA GLN A 227 21.89 -3.01 -10.07
C GLN A 227 21.82 -3.57 -11.50
N GLN A 228 22.87 -4.28 -11.96
CA GLN A 228 22.84 -4.95 -13.27
C GLN A 228 21.77 -6.03 -13.36
N TRP A 229 21.56 -6.82 -12.29
CA TRP A 229 20.50 -7.82 -12.24
C TRP A 229 19.11 -7.16 -12.26
N LEU A 230 18.89 -6.04 -11.55
CA LEU A 230 17.65 -5.27 -11.59
C LEU A 230 17.36 -4.71 -12.99
N VAL A 231 18.40 -4.13 -13.65
CA VAL A 231 18.27 -3.64 -15.04
C VAL A 231 17.85 -4.79 -15.95
N SER A 232 18.56 -5.92 -15.90
CA SER A 232 18.24 -7.09 -16.71
C SER A 232 16.82 -7.62 -16.45
N THR A 233 16.38 -7.62 -15.18
CA THR A 233 15.01 -8.03 -14.82
C THR A 233 13.99 -7.02 -15.33
N GLY A 234 14.26 -5.72 -15.25
CA GLY A 234 13.45 -4.66 -15.86
C GLY A 234 13.35 -4.83 -17.37
N ASP A 235 14.47 -5.15 -18.02
CA ASP A 235 14.52 -5.45 -19.45
C ASP A 235 13.66 -6.67 -19.80
N TYR A 236 13.70 -7.75 -19.02
CA TYR A 236 12.83 -8.92 -19.21
C TYR A 236 11.34 -8.55 -19.10
N ILE A 237 10.95 -7.79 -18.07
CA ILE A 237 9.56 -7.32 -17.91
C ILE A 237 9.19 -6.39 -19.06
N SER A 238 10.09 -5.50 -19.47
CA SER A 238 9.90 -4.61 -20.61
C SER A 238 9.80 -5.39 -21.93
N GLN A 239 10.65 -6.41 -22.12
CA GLN A 239 10.62 -7.30 -23.29
C GLN A 239 9.44 -8.27 -23.27
N ALA A 240 8.89 -8.62 -22.08
CA ALA A 240 7.65 -9.38 -21.97
C ALA A 240 6.44 -8.58 -22.47
N GLY A 241 6.65 -7.32 -22.80
CA GLY A 241 5.65 -6.46 -23.38
C GLY A 241 4.40 -6.35 -22.52
N PRO A 242 3.22 -6.49 -23.12
CA PRO A 242 1.95 -6.37 -22.41
C PRO A 242 1.76 -7.40 -21.28
N PHE A 243 2.42 -8.56 -21.36
CA PHE A 243 2.34 -9.55 -20.25
C PHE A 243 3.08 -9.08 -18.99
N GLY A 244 4.17 -8.34 -19.15
CA GLY A 244 4.86 -7.70 -18.01
C GLY A 244 3.98 -6.65 -17.33
N THR A 245 3.27 -5.84 -18.09
CA THR A 245 2.33 -4.86 -17.53
C THR A 245 1.11 -5.51 -16.89
N PHE A 246 0.63 -6.66 -17.42
CA PHE A 246 -0.38 -7.49 -16.77
C PHE A 246 0.06 -7.94 -15.38
N LEU A 247 1.26 -8.55 -15.28
CA LEU A 247 1.78 -9.03 -14.00
C LEU A 247 1.94 -7.90 -12.98
N TYR A 248 2.45 -6.76 -13.43
CA TYR A 248 2.57 -5.58 -12.59
C TYR A 248 1.20 -5.13 -12.06
N GLY A 249 0.20 -4.91 -12.92
CA GLY A 249 -1.14 -4.47 -12.52
C GLY A 249 -1.81 -5.46 -11.58
N PHE A 250 -1.74 -6.78 -11.89
CA PHE A 250 -2.28 -7.85 -11.06
C PHE A 250 -1.65 -7.87 -9.66
N LEU A 251 -0.31 -7.86 -9.57
CA LEU A 251 0.40 -7.89 -8.29
C LEU A 251 0.17 -6.62 -7.49
N MET A 252 0.20 -5.45 -8.14
CA MET A 252 -0.09 -4.17 -7.52
C MET A 252 -1.44 -4.19 -6.82
N ARG A 253 -2.47 -4.67 -7.51
CA ARG A 253 -3.83 -4.72 -6.97
C ARG A 253 -3.97 -5.81 -5.90
N LEU A 254 -3.45 -7.01 -6.15
CA LEU A 254 -3.50 -8.12 -5.18
C LEU A 254 -2.81 -7.75 -3.86
N CYS A 255 -1.66 -7.10 -3.93
CA CYS A 255 -0.91 -6.62 -2.77
C CYS A 255 -1.56 -5.38 -2.12
N GLY A 256 -2.44 -4.67 -2.83
CA GLY A 256 -3.20 -3.53 -2.33
C GLY A 256 -4.05 -3.88 -1.13
N ALA A 257 -4.66 -5.06 -1.12
CA ALA A 257 -5.47 -5.57 -0.01
C ALA A 257 -4.77 -5.49 1.36
N VAL A 258 -3.47 -5.69 1.35
CA VAL A 258 -2.62 -5.77 2.56
C VAL A 258 -1.68 -4.58 2.72
N GLY A 259 -1.78 -3.58 1.83
CA GLY A 259 -0.93 -2.38 1.86
C GLY A 259 0.49 -2.60 1.34
N LEU A 260 0.81 -3.76 0.78
CA LEU A 260 2.15 -4.07 0.27
C LEU A 260 2.44 -3.44 -1.10
N HIS A 261 1.43 -2.96 -1.83
CA HIS A 261 1.60 -2.25 -3.10
C HIS A 261 2.51 -1.01 -2.96
N HIS A 262 2.54 -0.38 -1.77
CA HIS A 262 3.46 0.72 -1.46
C HIS A 262 4.94 0.32 -1.49
N MET A 263 5.26 -0.97 -1.46
CA MET A 263 6.63 -1.48 -1.65
C MET A 263 6.91 -1.79 -3.12
N ILE A 264 5.89 -2.14 -3.91
CA ILE A 264 6.04 -2.61 -5.29
C ILE A 264 6.18 -1.43 -6.26
N TYR A 265 5.23 -0.47 -6.25
CA TYR A 265 5.24 0.57 -7.27
C TYR A 265 6.48 1.48 -7.23
N PRO A 266 7.11 1.81 -6.09
CA PRO A 266 8.31 2.63 -6.11
C PRO A 266 9.47 1.96 -6.85
N MET A 267 9.53 0.63 -6.83
CA MET A 267 10.55 -0.13 -7.56
C MET A 267 10.42 0.09 -9.07
N PHE A 268 9.20 0.10 -9.61
CA PHE A 268 8.97 0.35 -11.04
C PHE A 268 8.99 1.83 -11.40
N TRP A 269 8.50 2.69 -10.52
CA TRP A 269 8.39 4.12 -10.83
C TRP A 269 9.71 4.86 -10.77
N TYR A 270 10.63 4.44 -9.88
CA TYR A 270 11.81 5.22 -9.50
C TYR A 270 13.13 4.50 -9.69
N THR A 271 13.12 3.21 -10.03
CA THR A 271 14.32 2.42 -10.28
C THR A 271 14.33 1.84 -11.70
N GLU A 272 15.43 1.25 -12.08
CA GLU A 272 15.67 0.65 -13.39
C GLU A 272 14.68 -0.48 -13.76
N LEU A 273 13.97 -1.06 -12.76
CA LEU A 273 12.88 -2.01 -13.01
C LEU A 273 11.74 -1.43 -13.85
N GLY A 274 11.54 -0.13 -13.80
CA GLY A 274 10.55 0.58 -14.61
C GLY A 274 11.03 0.95 -16.00
N GLY A 275 12.26 0.58 -16.34
CA GLY A 275 12.91 0.92 -17.61
C GLY A 275 13.99 1.97 -17.47
N VAL A 276 14.79 2.09 -18.52
CA VAL A 276 15.85 3.10 -18.68
C VAL A 276 15.73 3.72 -20.05
N ALA A 277 15.65 5.04 -20.13
CA ALA A 277 15.54 5.78 -21.39
C ALA A 277 16.57 6.90 -21.45
N GLN A 278 16.96 7.25 -22.68
CA GLN A 278 17.73 8.45 -22.96
C GLN A 278 16.77 9.61 -23.25
N VAL A 279 16.79 10.63 -22.40
CA VAL A 279 15.94 11.82 -22.56
C VAL A 279 16.82 13.07 -22.47
N ALA A 280 16.77 13.94 -23.46
CA ALA A 280 17.58 15.17 -23.54
C ALA A 280 19.08 14.94 -23.30
N GLY A 281 19.61 13.77 -23.74
CA GLY A 281 21.03 13.39 -23.58
C GLY A 281 21.40 12.86 -22.18
N GLN A 282 20.42 12.67 -21.31
CA GLN A 282 20.62 12.09 -19.98
C GLN A 282 19.99 10.71 -19.89
N THR A 283 20.66 9.79 -19.17
CA THR A 283 20.10 8.47 -18.85
C THR A 283 19.15 8.62 -17.67
N VAL A 284 17.88 8.31 -17.88
CA VAL A 284 16.83 8.40 -16.86
C VAL A 284 16.30 7.00 -16.60
N ALA A 285 16.24 6.61 -15.32
CA ALA A 285 15.76 5.31 -14.88
C ALA A 285 14.47 5.44 -14.06
N GLY A 286 13.51 4.56 -14.31
CA GLY A 286 12.23 4.51 -13.63
C GLY A 286 11.09 5.17 -14.41
N ALA A 287 9.98 4.45 -14.53
CA ALA A 287 8.87 4.81 -15.39
C ALA A 287 8.36 6.24 -15.17
N GLN A 288 8.16 6.65 -13.92
CA GLN A 288 7.65 8.00 -13.63
C GLN A 288 8.70 9.09 -13.91
N LYS A 289 9.97 8.82 -13.61
CA LYS A 289 11.06 9.76 -13.92
C LYS A 289 11.23 9.93 -15.43
N ILE A 290 11.14 8.83 -16.19
CA ILE A 290 11.19 8.87 -17.67
C ILE A 290 10.03 9.71 -18.18
N PHE A 291 8.81 9.45 -17.72
CA PHE A 291 7.64 10.22 -18.12
C PHE A 291 7.81 11.73 -17.89
N PHE A 292 8.22 12.13 -16.68
CA PHE A 292 8.40 13.55 -16.38
C PHE A 292 9.58 14.18 -17.11
N ALA A 293 10.66 13.43 -17.34
CA ALA A 293 11.76 13.91 -18.18
C ALA A 293 11.31 14.13 -19.64
N GLN A 294 10.56 13.18 -20.22
CA GLN A 294 9.98 13.32 -21.56
C GLN A 294 8.96 14.47 -21.62
N LEU A 295 8.16 14.65 -20.58
CA LEU A 295 7.20 15.75 -20.46
C LEU A 295 7.90 17.12 -20.45
N ALA A 296 9.04 17.21 -19.77
CA ALA A 296 9.85 18.43 -19.69
C ALA A 296 10.72 18.69 -20.92
N ASP A 297 10.92 17.69 -21.80
CA ASP A 297 11.73 17.80 -23.00
C ASP A 297 10.91 18.36 -24.17
N PRO A 298 11.19 19.61 -24.63
CA PRO A 298 10.49 20.20 -25.77
C PRO A 298 10.71 19.44 -27.09
N SER A 299 11.82 18.70 -27.18
CA SER A 299 12.18 17.95 -28.39
C SER A 299 11.50 16.59 -28.47
N HIS A 300 10.84 16.14 -27.39
CA HIS A 300 10.16 14.86 -27.36
C HIS A 300 8.95 14.85 -28.30
N THR A 301 9.01 13.97 -29.27
CA THR A 301 7.94 13.72 -30.25
C THR A 301 7.46 12.28 -30.14
N GLY A 302 6.16 12.06 -30.31
CA GLY A 302 5.53 10.74 -30.22
C GLY A 302 5.00 10.39 -28.83
N LEU A 303 4.63 9.13 -28.65
CA LEU A 303 3.94 8.65 -27.45
C LEU A 303 4.91 8.52 -26.26
N PHE A 304 4.40 8.79 -25.04
CA PHE A 304 5.13 8.59 -23.78
C PHE A 304 5.17 7.10 -23.35
N THR A 305 5.32 6.16 -24.26
CA THR A 305 5.11 4.73 -24.02
C THR A 305 5.98 4.15 -22.91
N GLU A 306 7.29 4.40 -22.94
CA GLU A 306 8.22 3.80 -21.98
C GLU A 306 7.96 4.30 -20.55
N GLY A 307 7.69 5.61 -20.40
CA GLY A 307 7.42 6.21 -19.10
C GLY A 307 6.01 5.92 -18.55
N THR A 308 5.09 5.38 -19.35
CA THR A 308 3.66 5.30 -18.96
C THR A 308 3.09 3.90 -18.93
N ARG A 309 3.79 2.89 -19.43
CA ARG A 309 3.33 1.48 -19.51
C ARG A 309 2.83 0.94 -18.16
N PHE A 310 3.45 1.33 -17.06
CA PHE A 310 3.08 0.93 -15.71
C PHE A 310 2.03 1.84 -15.05
N PHE A 311 1.40 2.72 -15.83
CA PHE A 311 0.37 3.66 -15.34
C PHE A 311 -0.95 3.56 -16.08
N ALA A 312 -0.91 3.45 -17.41
CA ALA A 312 -2.06 3.67 -18.27
C ALA A 312 -3.26 2.74 -17.96
N GLY A 313 -3.01 1.50 -17.60
CA GLY A 313 -4.06 0.53 -17.28
C GLY A 313 -4.95 0.90 -16.11
N ARG A 314 -4.43 1.64 -15.13
CA ARG A 314 -5.19 2.01 -13.92
C ARG A 314 -6.38 2.93 -14.19
N PHE A 315 -6.30 3.79 -15.22
CA PHE A 315 -7.39 4.72 -15.55
C PHE A 315 -8.69 4.00 -15.88
N SER A 316 -8.63 2.88 -16.61
CA SER A 316 -9.82 2.09 -16.93
C SER A 316 -10.46 1.49 -15.68
N THR A 317 -9.66 1.01 -14.73
CA THR A 317 -10.16 0.43 -13.49
C THR A 317 -10.68 1.50 -12.53
N MET A 318 -9.91 2.58 -12.31
CA MET A 318 -10.20 3.58 -11.27
C MET A 318 -11.30 4.56 -11.65
N MET A 319 -11.33 4.99 -12.93
CA MET A 319 -12.34 5.94 -13.41
C MET A 319 -13.62 5.25 -13.89
N PHE A 320 -13.56 4.02 -14.38
CA PHE A 320 -14.68 3.35 -15.01
C PHE A 320 -15.07 2.06 -14.31
N GLY A 321 -14.16 1.13 -14.11
CA GLY A 321 -14.42 -0.20 -13.57
C GLY A 321 -14.99 -0.17 -12.14
N LEU A 322 -14.29 0.47 -11.21
CA LEU A 322 -14.71 0.52 -9.81
C LEU A 322 -15.98 1.35 -9.57
N PRO A 323 -16.20 2.52 -10.22
CA PRO A 323 -17.50 3.18 -10.20
C PRO A 323 -18.63 2.28 -10.72
N ALA A 324 -18.38 1.47 -11.75
CA ALA A 324 -19.38 0.52 -12.27
C ALA A 324 -19.61 -0.66 -11.30
N ALA A 325 -18.56 -1.12 -10.59
CA ALA A 325 -18.71 -2.08 -9.49
C ALA A 325 -19.58 -1.52 -8.36
N CYS A 326 -19.40 -0.25 -7.98
CA CYS A 326 -20.29 0.45 -7.04
C CYS A 326 -21.74 0.48 -7.53
N LEU A 327 -21.94 0.79 -8.80
CA LEU A 327 -23.27 0.80 -9.40
C LEU A 327 -23.89 -0.61 -9.38
N ALA A 328 -23.11 -1.66 -9.64
CA ALA A 328 -23.58 -3.04 -9.56
C ALA A 328 -24.01 -3.41 -8.12
N MET A 329 -23.17 -3.09 -7.12
CA MET A 329 -23.49 -3.29 -5.71
C MET A 329 -24.74 -2.50 -5.30
N TYR A 330 -24.82 -1.23 -5.65
CA TYR A 330 -25.99 -0.37 -5.39
C TYR A 330 -27.28 -0.91 -5.99
N HIS A 331 -27.24 -1.41 -7.22
CA HIS A 331 -28.42 -2.00 -7.86
C HIS A 331 -28.88 -3.31 -7.21
N LEU A 332 -28.00 -3.99 -6.46
CA LEU A 332 -28.32 -5.19 -5.71
C LEU A 332 -28.85 -4.91 -4.30
N VAL A 333 -28.82 -3.66 -3.84
CA VAL A 333 -29.48 -3.23 -2.61
C VAL A 333 -31.00 -3.26 -2.81
N PRO A 334 -31.80 -3.81 -1.88
CA PRO A 334 -33.26 -3.78 -1.92
C PRO A 334 -33.80 -2.36 -2.09
N LYS A 335 -34.91 -2.21 -2.83
CA LYS A 335 -35.46 -0.89 -3.23
C LYS A 335 -35.81 0.00 -2.04
N ASP A 336 -36.33 -0.57 -0.97
CA ASP A 336 -36.70 0.08 0.29
C ASP A 336 -35.51 0.76 0.98
N ARG A 337 -34.32 0.16 0.91
CA ARG A 337 -33.09 0.65 1.56
C ARG A 337 -32.17 1.45 0.63
N ARG A 338 -32.40 1.39 -0.67
CA ARG A 338 -31.51 1.95 -1.69
C ARG A 338 -31.20 3.44 -1.46
N LYS A 339 -32.19 4.23 -1.02
CA LYS A 339 -31.97 5.66 -0.71
C LYS A 339 -30.96 5.88 0.42
N LYS A 340 -30.97 5.03 1.45
CA LYS A 340 -30.05 5.11 2.60
C LYS A 340 -28.59 4.93 2.17
N TYR A 341 -28.31 4.05 1.20
CA TYR A 341 -26.97 3.72 0.73
C TYR A 341 -26.52 4.53 -0.50
N ALA A 342 -27.40 5.32 -1.11
CA ALA A 342 -27.07 6.09 -2.32
C ALA A 342 -25.88 7.04 -2.12
N GLY A 343 -25.85 7.78 -1.01
CA GLY A 343 -24.77 8.71 -0.69
C GLY A 343 -23.43 8.01 -0.49
N LEU A 344 -23.41 6.84 0.15
CA LEU A 344 -22.21 6.03 0.34
C LEU A 344 -21.63 5.60 -1.01
N PHE A 345 -22.43 4.91 -1.85
CA PHE A 345 -21.93 4.39 -3.13
C PHE A 345 -21.54 5.51 -4.09
N PHE A 346 -22.31 6.60 -4.13
CA PHE A 346 -21.95 7.76 -4.95
C PHE A 346 -20.67 8.43 -4.48
N GLY A 347 -20.52 8.67 -3.18
CA GLY A 347 -19.34 9.33 -2.61
C GLY A 347 -18.05 8.56 -2.90
N VAL A 348 -18.03 7.26 -2.66
CA VAL A 348 -16.83 6.45 -2.91
C VAL A 348 -16.54 6.28 -4.40
N ALA A 349 -17.58 6.15 -5.24
CA ALA A 349 -17.42 6.10 -6.69
C ALA A 349 -16.86 7.41 -7.25
N LEU A 350 -17.35 8.55 -6.75
CA LEU A 350 -16.87 9.89 -7.13
C LEU A 350 -15.41 10.09 -6.69
N THR A 351 -15.04 9.63 -5.48
CA THR A 351 -13.67 9.67 -4.99
C THR A 351 -12.73 8.89 -5.90
N SER A 352 -13.09 7.65 -6.26
CA SER A 352 -12.30 6.85 -7.20
C SER A 352 -12.18 7.54 -8.57
N PHE A 353 -13.27 8.06 -9.10
CA PHE A 353 -13.29 8.73 -10.40
C PHE A 353 -12.42 9.99 -10.42
N ILE A 354 -12.53 10.85 -9.40
CA ILE A 354 -11.81 12.13 -9.38
C ILE A 354 -10.33 11.94 -9.02
N THR A 355 -10.06 11.22 -7.93
CA THR A 355 -8.71 11.14 -7.35
C THR A 355 -7.98 9.84 -7.63
N GLY A 356 -8.69 8.78 -8.05
CA GLY A 356 -8.15 7.44 -8.18
C GLY A 356 -7.89 6.73 -6.84
N ILE A 357 -8.42 7.22 -5.71
CA ILE A 357 -8.37 6.53 -4.41
C ILE A 357 -9.44 5.45 -4.39
N THR A 358 -9.03 4.19 -4.35
CA THR A 358 -9.90 3.03 -4.58
C THR A 358 -10.22 2.23 -3.33
N GLU A 359 -9.45 2.38 -2.28
CA GLU A 359 -9.55 1.61 -1.03
C GLU A 359 -10.96 1.63 -0.42
N PRO A 360 -11.70 2.77 -0.41
CA PRO A 360 -13.05 2.77 0.14
C PRO A 360 -14.02 1.83 -0.59
N ILE A 361 -13.86 1.69 -1.91
CA ILE A 361 -14.67 0.76 -2.72
C ILE A 361 -14.19 -0.68 -2.51
N GLU A 362 -12.89 -0.90 -2.60
CA GLU A 362 -12.28 -2.23 -2.49
C GLU A 362 -12.63 -2.91 -1.17
N TYR A 363 -12.62 -2.14 -0.09
CA TYR A 363 -12.95 -2.67 1.23
C TYR A 363 -14.42 -3.05 1.40
N MET A 364 -15.33 -2.51 0.58
CA MET A 364 -16.73 -2.93 0.60
C MET A 364 -16.93 -4.39 0.18
N PHE A 365 -16.04 -4.94 -0.64
CA PHE A 365 -16.17 -6.33 -1.09
C PHE A 365 -14.98 -7.22 -0.70
N LEU A 366 -13.81 -6.68 -0.41
CA LEU A 366 -12.63 -7.43 0.00
C LEU A 366 -12.90 -8.33 1.22
N PHE A 367 -13.55 -7.76 2.26
CA PHE A 367 -13.75 -8.47 3.52
C PHE A 367 -14.89 -9.47 3.45
N VAL A 368 -15.90 -9.18 2.65
CA VAL A 368 -17.07 -10.05 2.50
C VAL A 368 -16.85 -11.11 1.44
N SER A 369 -15.92 -10.90 0.52
CA SER A 369 -15.56 -11.84 -0.54
C SER A 369 -14.14 -11.64 -1.06
N PRO A 370 -13.11 -12.19 -0.38
CA PRO A 370 -11.72 -12.12 -0.86
C PRO A 370 -11.54 -12.66 -2.28
N PHE A 371 -12.35 -13.65 -2.68
CA PHE A 371 -12.28 -14.19 -4.03
C PHE A 371 -12.74 -13.19 -5.10
N LEU A 372 -13.76 -12.37 -4.80
CA LEU A 372 -14.15 -11.27 -5.68
C LEU A 372 -13.03 -10.23 -5.82
N TYR A 373 -12.24 -10.03 -4.75
CA TYR A 373 -11.07 -9.16 -4.79
C TYR A 373 -9.96 -9.73 -5.70
N VAL A 374 -9.74 -11.05 -5.68
CA VAL A 374 -8.79 -11.70 -6.62
C VAL A 374 -9.24 -11.52 -8.06
N ILE A 375 -10.55 -11.65 -8.34
CA ILE A 375 -11.11 -11.39 -9.68
C ILE A 375 -10.87 -9.92 -10.07
N HIS A 376 -11.14 -8.99 -9.17
CA HIS A 376 -10.85 -7.57 -9.37
C HIS A 376 -9.37 -7.33 -9.69
N SER A 377 -8.46 -7.95 -8.93
CA SER A 377 -7.02 -7.84 -9.15
C SER A 377 -6.62 -8.39 -10.54
N PHE A 378 -7.21 -9.51 -10.95
CA PHE A 378 -6.99 -10.09 -12.27
C PHE A 378 -7.48 -9.14 -13.38
N LEU A 379 -8.68 -8.59 -13.22
CA LEU A 379 -9.20 -7.59 -14.17
C LEU A 379 -8.28 -6.37 -14.25
N ASP A 380 -7.78 -5.87 -13.13
CA ASP A 380 -6.83 -4.74 -13.14
C ASP A 380 -5.56 -5.07 -13.93
N GLY A 381 -4.99 -6.26 -13.76
CA GLY A 381 -3.88 -6.75 -14.59
C GLY A 381 -4.22 -6.77 -16.08
N VAL A 382 -5.40 -7.30 -16.45
CA VAL A 382 -5.88 -7.30 -17.85
C VAL A 382 -6.07 -5.87 -18.37
N SER A 383 -6.48 -4.94 -17.53
CA SER A 383 -6.58 -3.51 -17.90
C SER A 383 -5.21 -2.93 -18.30
N PHE A 384 -4.15 -3.23 -17.54
CA PHE A 384 -2.78 -2.83 -17.90
C PHE A 384 -2.32 -3.48 -19.20
N PHE A 385 -2.60 -4.77 -19.38
CA PHE A 385 -2.29 -5.50 -20.62
C PHE A 385 -2.93 -4.87 -21.86
N ILE A 386 -4.23 -4.57 -21.79
CA ILE A 386 -4.96 -3.98 -22.91
C ILE A 386 -4.51 -2.54 -23.18
N ALA A 387 -4.31 -1.74 -22.13
CA ALA A 387 -3.84 -0.37 -22.27
C ALA A 387 -2.47 -0.29 -22.96
N ASP A 388 -1.57 -1.24 -22.65
CA ASP A 388 -0.26 -1.34 -23.29
C ASP A 388 -0.39 -1.74 -24.77
N ILE A 389 -1.25 -2.72 -25.12
CA ILE A 389 -1.52 -3.09 -26.53
C ILE A 389 -2.11 -1.92 -27.33
N LEU A 390 -3.00 -1.14 -26.71
CA LEU A 390 -3.61 0.02 -27.35
C LEU A 390 -2.67 1.24 -27.38
N ASN A 391 -1.45 1.12 -26.84
CA ASN A 391 -0.49 2.22 -26.70
C ASN A 391 -1.11 3.45 -26.02
N ILE A 392 -1.96 3.24 -25.02
CA ILE A 392 -2.47 4.33 -24.19
C ILE A 392 -1.32 4.78 -23.30
N SER A 393 -0.89 6.03 -23.48
CA SER A 393 0.36 6.55 -22.92
C SER A 393 0.12 7.73 -21.99
N ILE A 394 -0.83 7.55 -21.04
CA ILE A 394 -1.20 8.57 -20.07
C ILE A 394 -0.33 8.41 -18.83
N GLY A 395 0.40 9.46 -18.48
CA GLY A 395 1.19 9.50 -17.26
C GLY A 395 0.35 9.71 -16.01
N ASN A 396 0.98 9.61 -14.86
CA ASN A 396 0.35 9.97 -13.60
C ASN A 396 1.36 10.44 -12.56
N THR A 397 0.85 11.17 -11.57
CA THR A 397 1.62 11.58 -10.38
C THR A 397 1.42 10.63 -9.22
N PHE A 398 0.17 10.31 -8.93
CA PHE A 398 -0.20 9.51 -7.77
C PHE A 398 -1.14 8.38 -8.13
N SER A 399 -2.21 8.67 -8.87
CA SER A 399 -3.27 7.69 -9.11
C SER A 399 -3.99 7.92 -10.44
N GLY A 400 -4.82 6.96 -10.87
CA GLY A 400 -5.51 6.96 -12.16
C GLY A 400 -6.88 7.64 -12.14
N GLY A 401 -7.01 8.83 -11.53
CA GLY A 401 -8.24 9.62 -11.52
C GLY A 401 -8.32 10.65 -12.63
N VAL A 402 -9.48 11.34 -12.73
CA VAL A 402 -9.74 12.35 -13.78
C VAL A 402 -8.76 13.54 -13.69
N ILE A 403 -8.19 13.80 -12.53
CA ILE A 403 -7.20 14.86 -12.36
C ILE A 403 -5.96 14.53 -13.19
N ASP A 404 -5.34 13.38 -12.96
CA ASP A 404 -4.16 12.95 -13.70
C ASP A 404 -4.49 12.67 -15.18
N PHE A 405 -5.66 12.12 -15.46
CA PHE A 405 -6.15 11.92 -16.83
C PHE A 405 -6.22 13.25 -17.61
N SER A 406 -6.69 14.32 -16.97
CA SER A 406 -6.76 15.63 -17.61
C SER A 406 -5.39 16.26 -17.80
N LEU A 407 -4.54 16.23 -16.77
CA LEU A 407 -3.23 16.87 -16.79
C LEU A 407 -2.23 16.14 -17.72
N PHE A 408 -2.23 14.81 -17.67
CA PHE A 408 -1.22 13.98 -18.35
C PHE A 408 -1.76 13.16 -19.51
N GLY A 409 -3.05 13.26 -19.79
CA GLY A 409 -3.73 12.72 -20.96
C GLY A 409 -4.17 13.84 -21.91
N ILE A 410 -5.25 14.53 -21.52
CA ILE A 410 -5.93 15.51 -22.39
C ILE A 410 -5.02 16.68 -22.75
N LEU A 411 -4.41 17.33 -21.75
CA LEU A 411 -3.59 18.53 -21.95
C LEU A 411 -2.31 18.25 -22.75
N GLN A 412 -1.81 17.02 -22.75
CA GLN A 412 -0.61 16.65 -23.51
C GLN A 412 -0.91 16.33 -24.99
N GLY A 413 -2.19 16.26 -25.36
CA GLY A 413 -2.63 15.95 -26.70
C GLY A 413 -2.69 14.44 -27.00
N ASN A 414 -3.52 14.09 -27.99
CA ASN A 414 -3.70 12.68 -28.35
C ASN A 414 -2.47 12.06 -29.02
N ASP A 415 -1.68 12.86 -29.70
CA ASP A 415 -0.46 12.41 -30.41
C ASP A 415 0.61 11.87 -29.45
N LYS A 416 0.62 12.36 -28.19
CA LYS A 416 1.57 11.93 -27.15
C LYS A 416 0.98 10.91 -26.19
N THR A 417 -0.34 10.79 -26.10
CA THR A 417 -0.98 10.01 -25.01
C THR A 417 -1.99 8.98 -25.46
N ASN A 418 -2.52 9.06 -26.67
CA ASN A 418 -3.65 8.23 -27.15
C ASN A 418 -4.86 8.25 -26.18
N TRP A 419 -5.08 9.36 -25.46
CA TRP A 419 -6.11 9.45 -24.44
C TRP A 419 -7.53 9.21 -24.96
N LEU A 420 -7.79 9.51 -26.27
CA LEU A 420 -9.11 9.27 -26.88
C LEU A 420 -9.49 7.79 -26.86
N LEU A 421 -8.51 6.87 -26.97
CA LEU A 421 -8.76 5.43 -26.88
C LEU A 421 -9.14 4.99 -25.47
N GLN A 422 -8.73 5.74 -24.43
CA GLN A 422 -9.07 5.44 -23.05
C GLN A 422 -10.57 5.52 -22.79
N ILE A 423 -11.30 6.39 -23.50
CA ILE A 423 -12.75 6.59 -23.28
C ILE A 423 -13.55 5.34 -23.69
N PRO A 424 -13.52 4.86 -24.96
CA PRO A 424 -14.25 3.66 -25.35
C PRO A 424 -13.76 2.42 -24.58
N PHE A 425 -12.45 2.30 -24.35
CA PHE A 425 -11.91 1.21 -23.53
C PHE A 425 -12.48 1.24 -22.12
N GLY A 426 -12.49 2.41 -21.45
CA GLY A 426 -13.05 2.58 -20.11
C GLY A 426 -14.54 2.25 -20.03
N LEU A 427 -15.33 2.65 -21.05
CA LEU A 427 -16.77 2.31 -21.12
C LEU A 427 -17.01 0.80 -21.25
N ILE A 428 -16.23 0.11 -22.09
CA ILE A 428 -16.29 -1.36 -22.20
C ILE A 428 -15.91 -1.98 -20.84
N TRP A 429 -14.86 -1.43 -20.18
CA TRP A 429 -14.38 -1.88 -18.89
C TRP A 429 -15.43 -1.71 -17.79
N ALA A 430 -16.14 -0.58 -17.78
CA ALA A 430 -17.28 -0.35 -16.89
C ALA A 430 -18.37 -1.41 -17.08
N GLY A 431 -18.73 -1.72 -18.32
CA GLY A 431 -19.68 -2.76 -18.65
C GLY A 431 -19.26 -4.13 -18.13
N LEU A 432 -17.99 -4.49 -18.35
CA LEU A 432 -17.41 -5.74 -17.87
C LEU A 432 -17.44 -5.83 -16.32
N TYR A 433 -17.00 -4.79 -15.63
CA TYR A 433 -17.03 -4.74 -14.17
C TYR A 433 -18.45 -4.86 -13.62
N TYR A 434 -19.38 -4.11 -14.20
CA TYR A 434 -20.79 -4.17 -13.80
C TYR A 434 -21.36 -5.58 -13.91
N VAL A 435 -21.14 -6.25 -15.04
CA VAL A 435 -21.65 -7.60 -15.31
C VAL A 435 -20.99 -8.63 -14.38
N VAL A 436 -19.64 -8.61 -14.26
CA VAL A 436 -18.89 -9.55 -13.44
C VAL A 436 -19.28 -9.41 -11.96
N PHE A 437 -19.31 -8.18 -11.43
CA PHE A 437 -19.66 -7.94 -10.04
C PHE A 437 -21.12 -8.33 -9.76
N ARG A 438 -22.06 -7.91 -10.61
CA ARG A 438 -23.46 -8.25 -10.46
C ARG A 438 -23.70 -9.77 -10.50
N TRP A 439 -23.10 -10.45 -11.47
CA TRP A 439 -23.19 -11.90 -11.61
C TRP A 439 -22.61 -12.61 -10.39
N PHE A 440 -21.40 -12.27 -9.99
CA PHE A 440 -20.70 -12.91 -8.88
C PHE A 440 -21.45 -12.71 -7.55
N ILE A 441 -21.78 -11.47 -7.22
CA ILE A 441 -22.49 -11.12 -5.99
C ILE A 441 -23.84 -11.84 -5.91
N THR A 442 -24.55 -11.94 -7.03
CA THR A 442 -25.84 -12.63 -7.08
C THR A 442 -25.67 -14.15 -6.95
N LYS A 443 -24.74 -14.73 -7.70
CA LYS A 443 -24.53 -16.19 -7.73
C LYS A 443 -24.02 -16.74 -6.39
N PHE A 444 -23.11 -16.03 -5.74
CA PHE A 444 -22.51 -16.46 -4.47
C PHE A 444 -23.13 -15.81 -3.24
N ASN A 445 -24.22 -15.10 -3.41
CA ASN A 445 -24.97 -14.41 -2.36
C ASN A 445 -24.09 -13.56 -1.43
N VAL A 446 -23.14 -12.80 -2.00
CA VAL A 446 -22.16 -12.01 -1.25
C VAL A 446 -22.86 -10.90 -0.46
N PRO A 447 -22.62 -10.74 0.85
CA PRO A 447 -23.24 -9.71 1.69
C PRO A 447 -22.54 -8.36 1.50
N THR A 448 -22.73 -7.74 0.32
CA THR A 448 -22.27 -6.36 0.07
C THR A 448 -23.11 -5.35 0.86
N PRO A 449 -22.61 -4.14 1.15
CA PRO A 449 -23.29 -3.16 1.98
C PRO A 449 -24.74 -2.92 1.53
N GLY A 450 -25.67 -3.02 2.49
CA GLY A 450 -27.10 -2.80 2.28
C GLY A 450 -27.88 -3.94 1.60
N ARG A 451 -27.20 -5.02 1.15
CA ARG A 451 -27.86 -6.10 0.40
C ARG A 451 -28.57 -7.12 1.29
N LEU A 452 -27.91 -7.61 2.32
CA LEU A 452 -28.48 -8.58 3.27
C LEU A 452 -28.82 -7.85 4.58
N GLU A 453 -29.83 -8.39 5.30
CA GLU A 453 -30.22 -7.86 6.59
C GLU A 453 -29.13 -8.19 7.63
N GLU A 454 -28.31 -7.22 7.96
CA GLU A 454 -27.67 -7.13 9.27
C GLU A 454 -28.10 -5.81 9.85
N ASP A 455 -28.64 -5.87 11.05
CA ASP A 455 -29.20 -4.77 11.81
C ASP A 455 -28.20 -3.62 11.95
N LEU A 456 -28.39 -2.61 11.11
CA LEU A 456 -27.91 -1.28 11.45
C LEU A 456 -29.06 -0.65 12.20
N ASP A 457 -28.93 -0.56 13.53
CA ASP A 457 -29.87 0.13 14.40
C ASP A 457 -30.34 1.43 13.76
N GLU A 458 -31.64 1.61 13.70
CA GLU A 458 -32.32 2.76 13.06
C GLU A 458 -32.02 4.11 13.74
N ASP A 459 -31.18 4.15 14.78
CA ASP A 459 -30.92 5.33 15.60
C ASP A 459 -29.63 6.10 15.28
N ALA A 460 -28.87 5.72 14.26
CA ALA A 460 -27.72 6.52 13.83
C ALA A 460 -28.20 7.75 13.01
N LYS A 461 -28.70 8.76 13.66
CA LYS A 461 -28.91 10.10 13.09
C LYS A 461 -27.56 10.63 12.60
N PRO A 462 -27.51 11.37 11.47
CA PRO A 462 -26.29 12.05 11.06
C PRO A 462 -25.93 13.09 12.13
N VAL A 463 -24.99 12.73 13.00
CA VAL A 463 -24.41 13.67 13.95
C VAL A 463 -23.48 14.57 13.16
N VAL A 464 -23.77 15.85 13.16
CA VAL A 464 -22.82 16.89 12.74
C VAL A 464 -21.66 16.81 13.73
N ASP A 465 -20.51 16.34 13.25
CA ASP A 465 -19.32 16.12 14.08
C ASP A 465 -18.80 17.45 14.59
N THR A 466 -19.16 17.81 15.81
CA THR A 466 -18.47 18.83 16.58
C THR A 466 -17.23 18.21 17.24
N LYS A 467 -16.19 19.00 17.48
CA LYS A 467 -14.96 18.54 18.15
C LYS A 467 -15.22 17.83 19.47
N ASP A 468 -16.30 18.21 20.16
CA ASP A 468 -16.73 17.62 21.43
C ASP A 468 -17.39 16.23 21.24
N SER A 469 -18.09 15.98 20.12
CA SER A 469 -18.68 14.66 19.87
C SER A 469 -17.61 13.62 19.56
N LEU A 470 -16.59 13.97 18.78
CA LEU A 470 -15.46 13.08 18.48
C LEU A 470 -14.68 12.69 19.73
N LYS A 471 -14.53 13.62 20.68
CA LYS A 471 -13.85 13.36 21.96
C LYS A 471 -14.67 12.42 22.85
N GLN A 472 -15.99 12.62 22.93
CA GLN A 472 -16.91 11.72 23.65
C GLN A 472 -16.94 10.31 23.02
N ASP A 473 -16.99 10.22 21.70
CA ASP A 473 -16.95 8.94 21.01
C ASP A 473 -15.60 8.23 21.23
N SER A 474 -14.50 8.95 21.30
CA SER A 474 -13.19 8.38 21.62
C SER A 474 -13.12 7.77 23.02
N VAL A 475 -13.76 8.39 24.01
CA VAL A 475 -13.88 7.82 25.37
C VAL A 475 -14.67 6.50 25.32
N LYS A 476 -15.81 6.49 24.64
CA LYS A 476 -16.62 5.27 24.50
C LYS A 476 -15.88 4.17 23.74
N ILE A 477 -15.06 4.52 22.74
CA ILE A 477 -14.21 3.58 22.01
C ILE A 477 -13.19 2.95 22.96
N ILE A 478 -12.56 3.73 23.83
CA ILE A 478 -11.62 3.21 24.85
C ILE A 478 -12.33 2.21 25.77
N GLU A 479 -13.52 2.56 26.26
CA GLU A 479 -14.33 1.68 27.10
C GLU A 479 -14.71 0.38 26.38
N ALA A 480 -15.18 0.48 25.12
CA ALA A 480 -15.54 -0.66 24.29
C ALA A 480 -14.35 -1.55 23.92
N LEU A 481 -13.13 -1.04 23.95
CA LEU A 481 -11.90 -1.82 23.78
C LEU A 481 -11.46 -2.55 25.04
N GLY A 482 -12.22 -2.46 26.13
CA GLY A 482 -11.94 -3.09 27.41
C GLY A 482 -11.20 -2.18 28.39
N GLY A 483 -11.23 -0.87 28.17
CA GLY A 483 -10.60 0.15 28.99
C GLY A 483 -9.12 0.40 28.68
N PRO A 484 -8.53 1.46 29.29
CA PRO A 484 -7.13 1.85 29.04
C PRO A 484 -6.12 0.74 29.33
N GLU A 485 -6.39 -0.06 30.36
CA GLU A 485 -5.52 -1.18 30.80
C GLU A 485 -5.40 -2.30 29.77
N ASN A 486 -6.40 -2.45 28.88
CA ASN A 486 -6.44 -3.48 27.83
C ASN A 486 -5.76 -3.02 26.54
N ILE A 487 -5.53 -1.73 26.36
CA ILE A 487 -4.95 -1.15 25.14
C ILE A 487 -3.41 -1.13 25.27
N GLU A 488 -2.71 -1.70 24.29
CA GLU A 488 -1.25 -1.69 24.21
C GLU A 488 -0.74 -0.63 23.21
N GLU A 489 -1.39 -0.53 22.04
CA GLU A 489 -0.99 0.40 20.97
C GLU A 489 -2.22 0.82 20.19
N VAL A 490 -2.39 2.11 19.93
CA VAL A 490 -3.46 2.64 19.08
C VAL A 490 -2.86 3.26 17.83
N ASP A 491 -3.36 2.83 16.69
CA ASP A 491 -2.88 3.25 15.41
C ASP A 491 -4.05 3.36 14.41
N ALA A 492 -3.88 4.08 13.31
CA ALA A 492 -4.89 4.19 12.28
C ALA A 492 -4.29 4.19 10.88
N CYS A 493 -4.99 3.60 9.93
CA CYS A 493 -4.80 3.90 8.52
C CYS A 493 -5.92 4.83 8.04
N ILE A 494 -5.97 5.12 6.73
CA ILE A 494 -6.95 6.07 6.15
C ILE A 494 -8.39 5.74 6.55
N THR A 495 -8.72 4.46 6.76
CA THR A 495 -10.10 4.02 6.99
C THR A 495 -10.30 3.18 8.24
N ARG A 496 -9.23 2.75 8.94
CA ARG A 496 -9.34 1.81 10.07
C ARG A 496 -8.58 2.31 11.28
N LEU A 497 -9.25 2.26 12.42
CA LEU A 497 -8.62 2.31 13.73
C LEU A 497 -8.07 0.91 14.03
N ARG A 498 -6.79 0.82 14.35
CA ARG A 498 -6.08 -0.43 14.67
C ARG A 498 -5.61 -0.36 16.09
N VAL A 499 -6.04 -1.29 16.91
CA VAL A 499 -5.70 -1.31 18.31
C VAL A 499 -5.12 -2.67 18.67
N SER A 500 -3.89 -2.66 19.18
CA SER A 500 -3.34 -3.84 19.84
C SER A 500 -3.91 -3.92 21.25
N VAL A 501 -4.52 -5.04 21.61
CA VAL A 501 -5.13 -5.28 22.91
C VAL A 501 -4.51 -6.49 23.58
N LYS A 502 -4.43 -6.47 24.92
CA LYS A 502 -3.93 -7.59 25.73
C LYS A 502 -4.88 -8.79 25.68
N ASP A 503 -6.18 -8.52 25.74
CA ASP A 503 -7.24 -9.53 25.76
C ASP A 503 -8.37 -9.10 24.80
N SER A 504 -8.49 -9.79 23.67
CA SER A 504 -9.54 -9.53 22.69
C SER A 504 -10.94 -9.94 23.16
N GLY A 505 -11.02 -10.82 24.19
CA GLY A 505 -12.30 -11.23 24.79
C GLY A 505 -13.00 -10.11 25.57
N LYS A 506 -12.28 -9.05 25.94
CA LYS A 506 -12.85 -7.88 26.64
C LYS A 506 -13.38 -6.82 25.69
N VAL A 507 -13.24 -7.00 24.38
CA VAL A 507 -13.65 -6.00 23.41
C VAL A 507 -15.13 -6.14 23.04
N ASP A 508 -15.88 -5.09 23.28
CA ASP A 508 -17.29 -4.97 22.91
C ASP A 508 -17.43 -4.50 21.45
N LYS A 509 -17.41 -5.48 20.52
CA LYS A 509 -17.56 -5.23 19.09
C LYS A 509 -18.92 -4.59 18.73
N PRO A 510 -20.06 -4.97 19.33
CA PRO A 510 -21.33 -4.29 19.15
C PRO A 510 -21.27 -2.80 19.45
N THR A 511 -20.69 -2.39 20.58
CA THR A 511 -20.56 -0.98 20.95
C THR A 511 -19.64 -0.21 19.97
N LEU A 512 -18.54 -0.80 19.49
CA LEU A 512 -17.71 -0.17 18.46
C LEU A 512 -18.49 0.07 17.16
N LYS A 513 -19.34 -0.87 16.76
CA LYS A 513 -20.24 -0.70 15.60
C LYS A 513 -21.29 0.39 15.86
N ALA A 514 -21.87 0.46 17.06
CA ALA A 514 -22.83 1.50 17.44
C ALA A 514 -22.24 2.92 17.40
N ILE A 515 -20.95 3.07 17.68
CA ILE A 515 -20.21 4.35 17.57
C ILE A 515 -19.88 4.69 16.10
N GLY A 516 -20.19 3.81 15.16
CA GLY A 516 -20.08 4.06 13.72
C GLY A 516 -18.98 3.29 13.01
N ALA A 517 -18.39 2.25 13.62
CA ALA A 517 -17.55 1.33 12.90
C ALA A 517 -18.37 0.51 11.91
N VAL A 518 -18.05 0.62 10.62
CA VAL A 518 -18.71 -0.17 9.55
C VAL A 518 -18.48 -1.66 9.77
N ASP A 519 -17.28 -2.02 10.25
CA ASP A 519 -16.97 -3.39 10.68
C ASP A 519 -15.84 -3.42 11.71
N VAL A 520 -15.80 -4.49 12.51
CA VAL A 520 -14.81 -4.71 13.56
C VAL A 520 -14.21 -6.10 13.40
N LEU A 521 -12.96 -6.13 12.93
CA LEU A 521 -12.23 -7.34 12.64
C LEU A 521 -11.28 -7.69 13.79
N GLU A 522 -11.35 -8.91 14.26
CA GLU A 522 -10.35 -9.45 15.15
C GLU A 522 -9.17 -10.00 14.33
N VAL A 523 -7.98 -9.52 14.65
CA VAL A 523 -6.74 -9.97 14.03
C VAL A 523 -5.80 -10.46 15.12
N GLN A 524 -4.84 -11.30 14.76
CA GLN A 524 -3.93 -11.86 15.74
C GLN A 524 -3.19 -10.74 16.50
N GLY A 525 -3.55 -10.56 17.78
CA GLY A 525 -2.99 -9.55 18.68
C GLY A 525 -3.69 -8.18 18.64
N GLY A 526 -4.94 -8.08 18.14
CA GLY A 526 -5.65 -6.80 18.20
C GLY A 526 -6.96 -6.74 17.41
N ILE A 527 -7.49 -5.55 17.34
CA ILE A 527 -8.78 -5.21 16.70
C ILE A 527 -8.55 -4.19 15.59
N GLN A 528 -9.28 -4.33 14.51
CA GLN A 528 -9.36 -3.33 13.44
C GLN A 528 -10.82 -2.89 13.29
N ALA A 529 -11.12 -1.66 13.67
CA ALA A 529 -12.45 -1.07 13.50
C ALA A 529 -12.46 -0.09 12.32
N VAL A 530 -13.40 -0.27 11.39
CA VAL A 530 -13.48 0.48 10.13
C VAL A 530 -14.33 1.73 10.34
N TYR A 531 -13.71 2.88 10.61
CA TYR A 531 -14.37 4.17 10.82
C TYR A 531 -14.28 5.13 9.61
N GLY A 532 -13.70 4.68 8.48
CA GLY A 532 -13.45 5.55 7.34
C GLY A 532 -12.51 6.71 7.69
N ALA A 533 -12.73 7.89 7.14
CA ALA A 533 -11.89 9.07 7.36
C ALA A 533 -11.77 9.50 8.85
N LYS A 534 -12.69 9.06 9.72
CA LYS A 534 -12.64 9.35 11.16
C LYS A 534 -11.60 8.53 11.92
N ALA A 535 -11.08 7.46 11.34
CA ALA A 535 -10.13 6.57 12.02
C ALA A 535 -8.89 7.30 12.55
N ILE A 536 -8.34 8.22 11.77
CA ILE A 536 -7.19 9.04 12.15
C ILE A 536 -7.56 10.00 13.28
N LEU A 537 -8.75 10.60 13.22
CA LEU A 537 -9.23 11.53 14.25
C LEU A 537 -9.44 10.81 15.59
N TYR A 538 -10.04 9.63 15.57
CA TYR A 538 -10.19 8.79 16.75
C TYR A 538 -8.83 8.35 17.33
N LYS A 539 -7.89 7.93 16.47
CA LYS A 539 -6.53 7.59 16.92
C LYS A 539 -5.89 8.74 17.69
N ASN A 540 -5.93 9.95 17.11
CA ASN A 540 -5.30 11.11 17.73
C ASN A 540 -5.96 11.46 19.07
N ASN A 541 -7.30 11.47 19.12
CA ASN A 541 -8.04 11.74 20.37
C ASN A 541 -7.81 10.65 21.44
N ILE A 542 -7.76 9.38 21.05
CA ILE A 542 -7.51 8.27 21.98
C ILE A 542 -6.10 8.38 22.54
N ASN A 543 -5.08 8.65 21.71
CA ASN A 543 -3.71 8.84 22.18
C ASN A 543 -3.61 10.05 23.14
N GLU A 544 -4.28 11.18 22.83
CA GLU A 544 -4.37 12.33 23.73
C GLU A 544 -5.00 11.98 25.07
N ILE A 545 -6.11 11.20 25.07
CA ILE A 545 -6.81 10.77 26.30
C ILE A 545 -5.94 9.81 27.11
N LEU A 546 -5.23 8.89 26.46
CA LEU A 546 -4.36 7.92 27.12
C LEU A 546 -3.01 8.51 27.56
N GLY A 547 -2.71 9.77 27.23
CA GLY A 547 -1.44 10.41 27.52
C GLY A 547 -0.24 9.75 26.81
N VAL A 548 -0.48 9.15 25.66
CA VAL A 548 0.56 8.56 24.82
C VAL A 548 1.01 9.62 23.82
N ASP A 549 2.18 10.20 24.06
CA ASP A 549 2.81 11.12 23.10
C ASP A 549 3.12 10.38 21.79
N ASP A 550 2.69 10.97 20.67
CA ASP A 550 2.91 10.46 19.29
C ASP A 550 4.38 10.40 18.86
#